data_7466c812433908ae1e85babad3e9a0c4
#
_entry.id   7466c812433908ae1e85babad3e9a0c4
#
_cell.length_a   1.000
_cell.length_b   1.000
_cell.length_c   1.000
_cell.angle_alpha   90.00
_cell.angle_beta   90.00
_cell.angle_gamma   90.00
#
_symmetry.space_group_name_H-M   'P 1'
#
loop_
_entity.id
_entity.type
_entity.pdbx_description
1 polymer ?
#
loop_
_entity_poly.entity_id
_entity_poly.type
_entity_poly.pdbx_seq_one_letter_code
_entity_poly.pdbx_strand_id
1 'polypeptide(L)'
;CTGDLVVHDDLFRYSHDLVEYSARSLFDSLAEVLGRHVPVFATLGNHDSSPENFYAPHAMPKHQSTQFDWDSDFMARLWRENGWIDAAGEEQARSHYACFSVSPRRGLRVISLNSDVRTARLTTVLVLCERVQLHSLDGPRL
;
A
#
# COMPACT_ATOMS: atom_id res chain seq x y z
N CYS A 1 -6.17 3.24 -5.08
CA CYS A 1 -5.99 4.45 -4.29
C CYS A 1 -4.51 4.85 -4.36
N THR A 2 -4.20 6.12 -4.58
CA THR A 2 -2.85 6.58 -4.94
C THR A 2 -2.17 7.40 -3.84
N GLY A 3 -2.51 7.17 -2.58
CA GLY A 3 -1.95 7.89 -1.43
C GLY A 3 -2.66 9.20 -1.12
N ASP A 4 -2.07 9.98 -0.21
CA ASP A 4 -2.64 11.20 0.35
C ASP A 4 -4.06 10.97 0.90
N LEU A 5 -4.15 9.96 1.78
CA LEU A 5 -5.40 9.52 2.39
C LEU A 5 -5.87 10.47 3.48
N VAL A 6 -4.96 11.34 3.92
CA VAL A 6 -5.16 12.27 5.01
C VAL A 6 -5.48 13.66 4.48
N VAL A 7 -6.31 14.38 5.21
CA VAL A 7 -6.65 15.79 4.91
C VAL A 7 -5.38 16.64 5.02
N HIS A 8 -5.16 17.52 4.04
CA HIS A 8 -4.14 18.57 4.09
C HIS A 8 -4.57 19.63 5.11
N ASP A 9 -4.25 19.41 6.38
CA ASP A 9 -4.57 20.33 7.46
C ASP A 9 -3.29 21.09 7.90
N ASP A 10 -3.46 22.09 8.76
CA ASP A 10 -2.34 22.82 9.34
C ASP A 10 -1.36 21.88 10.05
N LEU A 11 -0.08 22.05 9.80
CA LEU A 11 1.03 21.27 10.39
C LEU A 11 0.93 21.09 11.92
N PHE A 12 0.28 22.03 12.62
CA PHE A 12 0.08 21.98 14.07
C PHE A 12 -0.97 20.95 14.54
N ARG A 13 -1.80 20.45 13.63
CA ARG A 13 -2.82 19.42 13.92
C ARG A 13 -2.44 18.05 13.41
N TYR A 14 -1.34 17.96 12.70
CA TYR A 14 -0.87 16.73 12.12
C TYR A 14 -0.30 15.81 13.20
N SER A 15 -0.82 14.60 13.29
CA SER A 15 -0.41 13.62 14.30
C SER A 15 -0.59 12.20 13.76
N HIS A 16 0.06 11.24 14.40
CA HIS A 16 -0.16 9.81 14.11
C HIS A 16 -1.64 9.45 14.21
N ASP A 17 -2.32 9.89 15.28
CA ASP A 17 -3.75 9.61 15.49
C ASP A 17 -4.63 10.14 14.36
N LEU A 18 -4.30 11.33 13.82
CA LEU A 18 -5.05 11.89 12.70
C LEU A 18 -4.86 11.05 11.43
N VAL A 19 -3.64 10.62 11.15
CA VAL A 19 -3.32 9.76 9.98
C VAL A 19 -4.06 8.43 10.11
N GLU A 20 -3.95 7.77 11.26
CA GLU A 20 -4.65 6.50 11.53
C GLU A 20 -6.17 6.63 11.41
N TYR A 21 -6.74 7.67 12.02
CA TYR A 21 -8.18 7.92 11.96
C TYR A 21 -8.66 8.15 10.52
N SER A 22 -7.94 8.99 9.76
CA SER A 22 -8.31 9.34 8.39
C SER A 22 -8.25 8.12 7.47
N ALA A 23 -7.18 7.34 7.55
CA ALA A 23 -7.02 6.13 6.75
C ALA A 23 -8.10 5.09 7.07
N ARG A 24 -8.39 4.84 8.36
CA ARG A 24 -9.46 3.92 8.77
C ARG A 24 -10.82 4.40 8.26
N SER A 25 -11.15 5.67 8.47
CA SER A 25 -12.43 6.24 8.04
C SER A 25 -12.63 6.14 6.53
N LEU A 26 -11.58 6.43 5.75
CA LEU A 26 -11.62 6.29 4.29
C LEU A 26 -11.83 4.83 3.86
N PHE A 27 -11.06 3.91 4.43
CA PHE A 27 -11.13 2.50 4.04
C PHE A 27 -12.44 1.84 4.48
N ASP A 28 -12.97 2.20 5.64
CA ASP A 28 -14.29 1.76 6.08
C ASP A 28 -15.38 2.28 5.13
N SER A 29 -15.31 3.55 4.72
CA SER A 29 -16.23 4.11 3.74
C SER A 29 -16.13 3.42 2.38
N LEU A 30 -14.91 3.12 1.92
CA LEU A 30 -14.70 2.36 0.68
C LEU A 30 -15.26 0.95 0.79
N ALA A 31 -15.04 0.26 1.91
CA ALA A 31 -15.58 -1.08 2.14
C ALA A 31 -17.11 -1.09 2.23
N GLU A 32 -17.71 -0.03 2.76
CA GLU A 32 -19.17 0.13 2.81
C GLU A 32 -19.76 0.34 1.42
N VAL A 33 -19.16 1.23 0.61
CA VAL A 33 -19.68 1.58 -0.73
C VAL A 33 -19.43 0.46 -1.75
N LEU A 34 -18.22 -0.11 -1.75
CA LEU A 34 -17.83 -1.13 -2.73
C LEU A 34 -18.24 -2.55 -2.32
N GLY A 35 -18.48 -2.77 -1.04
CA GLY A 35 -18.61 -4.08 -0.43
C GLY A 35 -17.25 -4.67 -0.02
N ARG A 36 -17.22 -5.32 1.15
CA ARG A 36 -15.98 -5.88 1.75
C ARG A 36 -15.30 -6.98 0.93
N HIS A 37 -15.99 -7.51 -0.08
CA HIS A 37 -15.44 -8.51 -1.01
C HIS A 37 -14.63 -7.90 -2.17
N VAL A 38 -14.67 -6.57 -2.33
CA VAL A 38 -13.92 -5.87 -3.38
C VAL A 38 -12.56 -5.43 -2.82
N PRO A 39 -11.44 -5.97 -3.33
CA PRO A 39 -10.13 -5.57 -2.83
C PRO A 39 -9.80 -4.14 -3.27
N VAL A 40 -9.28 -3.36 -2.34
CA VAL A 40 -8.72 -2.03 -2.60
C VAL A 40 -7.21 -2.11 -2.46
N PHE A 41 -6.49 -1.75 -3.52
CA PHE A 41 -5.03 -1.68 -3.49
C PHE A 41 -4.63 -0.22 -3.38
N ALA A 42 -4.11 0.12 -2.21
CA ALA A 42 -3.68 1.47 -1.88
C ALA A 42 -2.15 1.56 -1.88
N THR A 43 -1.64 2.76 -2.02
CA THR A 43 -0.23 3.11 -1.77
C THR A 43 -0.19 4.28 -0.80
N LEU A 44 0.95 4.49 -0.16
CA LEU A 44 1.16 5.67 0.67
C LEU A 44 1.50 6.89 -0.20
N GLY A 45 1.03 8.05 0.23
CA GLY A 45 1.47 9.36 -0.24
C GLY A 45 2.28 10.07 0.85
N ASN A 46 2.81 11.23 0.52
CA ASN A 46 3.68 11.98 1.43
C ASN A 46 2.96 12.54 2.66
N HIS A 47 1.65 12.73 2.60
CA HIS A 47 0.82 13.15 3.73
C HIS A 47 0.39 11.99 4.64
N ASP A 48 0.66 10.74 4.27
CA ASP A 48 0.27 9.57 5.06
C ASP A 48 1.30 9.23 6.15
N SER A 49 2.30 10.06 6.36
CA SER A 49 3.30 9.97 7.44
C SER A 49 3.16 11.13 8.44
N SER A 50 3.64 10.95 9.65
CA SER A 50 3.71 12.03 10.66
C SER A 50 5.05 11.97 11.40
N PRO A 51 5.91 12.99 11.24
CA PRO A 51 5.71 14.21 10.43
C PRO A 51 5.57 13.92 8.93
N GLU A 52 4.89 14.81 8.22
CA GLU A 52 4.74 14.75 6.76
C GLU A 52 6.09 14.59 6.04
N ASN A 53 6.14 13.75 4.99
CA ASN A 53 7.36 13.44 4.23
C ASN A 53 8.48 12.76 5.04
N PHE A 54 8.18 12.15 6.19
CA PHE A 54 9.18 11.59 7.08
C PHE A 54 9.13 10.06 7.06
N TYR A 55 10.09 9.46 6.37
CA TYR A 55 10.33 8.02 6.35
C TYR A 55 11.72 7.68 6.86
N ALA A 56 11.88 6.48 7.43
CA ALA A 56 13.18 6.02 7.88
C ALA A 56 14.16 5.89 6.72
N PRO A 57 15.37 6.48 6.81
CA PRO A 57 16.42 6.21 5.83
C PRO A 57 16.77 4.73 5.78
N HIS A 58 16.97 4.15 4.59
CA HIS A 58 17.33 2.74 4.41
C HIS A 58 18.57 2.28 5.19
N ALA A 59 19.51 3.21 5.42
CA ALA A 59 20.74 2.93 6.17
C ALA A 59 20.58 3.03 7.69
N MET A 60 19.38 3.37 8.18
CA MET A 60 19.13 3.52 9.61
C MET A 60 19.04 2.15 10.28
N PRO A 61 19.76 1.95 11.42
CA PRO A 61 19.63 0.71 12.18
C PRO A 61 18.17 0.47 12.62
N LYS A 62 17.70 -0.77 12.56
CA LYS A 62 16.31 -1.13 12.81
C LYS A 62 15.77 -0.61 14.15
N HIS A 63 16.58 -0.61 15.21
CA HIS A 63 16.18 -0.10 16.53
C HIS A 63 15.94 1.42 16.57
N GLN A 64 16.39 2.15 15.54
CA GLN A 64 16.18 3.59 15.39
C GLN A 64 15.09 3.88 14.35
N SER A 65 14.85 2.96 13.41
CA SER A 65 13.84 3.13 12.35
C SER A 65 12.41 2.95 12.85
N THR A 66 12.21 2.22 13.94
CA THR A 66 10.87 1.86 14.44
C THR A 66 9.95 3.06 14.71
N GLN A 67 10.52 4.22 15.04
CA GLN A 67 9.75 5.45 15.23
C GLN A 67 9.23 6.05 13.89
N PHE A 68 9.77 5.59 12.77
CA PHE A 68 9.42 6.06 11.41
C PHE A 68 8.70 4.99 10.60
N ASP A 69 8.75 3.72 11.03
CA ASP A 69 8.15 2.58 10.32
C ASP A 69 6.66 2.38 10.69
N TRP A 70 6.16 3.17 11.64
CA TRP A 70 4.81 3.00 12.19
C TRP A 70 3.71 3.08 11.12
N ASP A 71 3.87 3.95 10.12
CA ASP A 71 2.92 4.14 9.02
C ASP A 71 2.83 2.90 8.13
N SER A 72 3.98 2.34 7.73
CA SER A 72 4.04 1.10 6.95
C SER A 72 3.46 -0.08 7.73
N ASP A 73 3.76 -0.18 9.02
CA ASP A 73 3.24 -1.22 9.90
C ASP A 73 1.72 -1.08 10.09
N PHE A 74 1.25 0.14 10.30
CA PHE A 74 -0.17 0.43 10.46
C PHE A 74 -0.94 0.14 9.18
N MET A 75 -0.49 0.66 8.04
CA MET A 75 -1.17 0.49 6.75
C MET A 75 -1.19 -0.97 6.30
N ALA A 76 -0.07 -1.69 6.43
CA ALA A 76 0.01 -3.11 6.09
C ALA A 76 -1.01 -3.93 6.90
N ARG A 77 -1.12 -3.67 8.20
CA ARG A 77 -2.11 -4.28 9.08
C ARG A 77 -3.53 -3.94 8.66
N LEU A 78 -3.81 -2.67 8.38
CA LEU A 78 -5.14 -2.21 7.98
C LEU A 78 -5.59 -2.84 6.66
N TRP A 79 -4.70 -2.97 5.67
CA TRP A 79 -4.99 -3.68 4.42
C TRP A 79 -5.23 -5.16 4.64
N ARG A 80 -4.51 -5.77 5.57
CA ARG A 80 -4.70 -7.18 5.96
C ARG A 80 -6.03 -7.41 6.67
N GLU A 81 -6.39 -6.53 7.61
CA GLU A 81 -7.67 -6.54 8.34
C GLU A 81 -8.87 -6.46 7.39
N ASN A 82 -8.74 -5.67 6.32
CA ASN A 82 -9.76 -5.57 5.26
C ASN A 82 -9.72 -6.73 4.26
N GLY A 83 -8.78 -7.64 4.35
CA GLY A 83 -8.65 -8.79 3.44
C GLY A 83 -8.14 -8.42 2.05
N TRP A 84 -7.55 -7.25 1.86
CA TRP A 84 -7.06 -6.77 0.57
C TRP A 84 -5.69 -7.33 0.20
N ILE A 85 -4.89 -7.69 1.20
CA ILE A 85 -3.63 -8.41 1.06
C ILE A 85 -3.63 -9.62 1.99
N ASP A 86 -2.82 -10.61 1.67
CA ASP A 86 -2.59 -11.77 2.53
C ASP A 86 -1.43 -11.53 3.52
N ALA A 87 -1.09 -12.56 4.32
CA ALA A 87 0.00 -12.45 5.28
C ALA A 87 1.37 -12.20 4.64
N ALA A 88 1.59 -12.71 3.43
CA ALA A 88 2.83 -12.47 2.70
C ALA A 88 2.90 -11.02 2.19
N GLY A 89 1.78 -10.49 1.70
CA GLY A 89 1.66 -9.08 1.31
C GLY A 89 1.82 -8.12 2.50
N GLU A 90 1.29 -8.48 3.67
CA GLU A 90 1.49 -7.70 4.90
C GLU A 90 2.96 -7.64 5.30
N GLU A 91 3.65 -8.78 5.33
CA GLU A 91 5.08 -8.83 5.66
C GLU A 91 5.92 -8.06 4.62
N GLN A 92 5.57 -8.18 3.34
CA GLN A 92 6.23 -7.42 2.28
C GLN A 92 6.04 -5.91 2.48
N ALA A 93 4.82 -5.46 2.76
CA ALA A 93 4.52 -4.04 2.98
C ALA A 93 5.28 -3.49 4.19
N ARG A 94 5.33 -4.22 5.30
CA ARG A 94 6.08 -3.82 6.50
C ARG A 94 7.57 -3.68 6.26
N SER A 95 8.16 -4.59 5.49
CA SER A 95 9.62 -4.62 5.27
C SER A 95 10.08 -3.71 4.13
N HIS A 96 9.16 -3.17 3.33
CA HIS A 96 9.48 -2.39 2.12
C HIS A 96 8.68 -1.08 2.01
N TYR A 97 8.53 -0.33 3.12
CA TYR A 97 7.88 0.99 3.12
C TYR A 97 6.48 0.99 2.49
N ALA A 98 5.64 0.05 2.90
CA ALA A 98 4.32 -0.17 2.36
C ALA A 98 4.26 -0.56 0.87
N CYS A 99 5.39 -0.95 0.27
CA CYS A 99 5.40 -1.56 -1.05
C CYS A 99 5.02 -3.04 -0.97
N PHE A 100 4.15 -3.48 -1.86
CA PHE A 100 3.75 -4.88 -1.93
C PHE A 100 3.35 -5.28 -3.36
N SER A 101 3.24 -6.58 -3.58
CA SER A 101 2.67 -7.13 -4.81
C SER A 101 1.68 -8.24 -4.50
N VAL A 102 0.57 -8.26 -5.20
CA VAL A 102 -0.47 -9.28 -5.09
C VAL A 102 -0.93 -9.76 -6.46
N SER A 103 -1.39 -10.98 -6.53
CA SER A 103 -2.01 -11.55 -7.72
C SER A 103 -3.48 -11.87 -7.43
N PRO A 104 -4.40 -10.89 -7.49
CA PRO A 104 -5.78 -11.05 -7.07
C PRO A 104 -6.55 -12.05 -7.94
N ARG A 105 -6.09 -12.28 -9.15
CA ARG A 105 -6.61 -13.32 -10.06
C ARG A 105 -5.54 -13.75 -11.05
N ARG A 106 -5.75 -14.91 -11.68
CA ARG A 106 -4.85 -15.41 -12.73
C ARG A 106 -4.67 -14.37 -13.86
N GLY A 107 -3.42 -14.08 -14.20
CA GLY A 107 -3.07 -13.14 -15.27
C GLY A 107 -3.12 -11.66 -14.86
N LEU A 108 -3.39 -11.35 -13.58
CA LEU A 108 -3.33 -9.99 -13.05
C LEU A 108 -2.39 -9.93 -11.86
N ARG A 109 -1.37 -9.12 -11.96
CA ARG A 109 -0.49 -8.76 -10.85
C ARG A 109 -0.60 -7.27 -10.58
N VAL A 110 -0.84 -6.91 -9.33
CA VAL A 110 -0.85 -5.53 -8.85
C VAL A 110 0.42 -5.31 -8.05
N ILE A 111 1.15 -4.24 -8.35
CA ILE A 111 2.33 -3.82 -7.62
C ILE A 111 2.03 -2.42 -7.08
N SER A 112 2.08 -2.28 -5.76
CA SER A 112 2.00 -1.01 -5.07
C SER A 112 3.41 -0.54 -4.73
N LEU A 113 3.76 0.66 -5.14
CA LEU A 113 5.07 1.26 -4.90
C LEU A 113 4.91 2.57 -4.16
N ASN A 114 5.65 2.72 -3.06
CA ASN A 114 5.81 4.00 -2.39
C ASN A 114 7.03 4.71 -2.97
N SER A 115 6.80 5.82 -3.67
CA SER A 115 7.87 6.60 -4.30
C SER A 115 8.39 7.75 -3.43
N ASP A 116 7.75 8.05 -2.31
CA ASP A 116 8.14 9.13 -1.40
C ASP A 116 9.40 8.83 -0.59
N VAL A 117 9.79 7.58 -0.53
CA VAL A 117 11.04 7.14 0.12
C VAL A 117 12.30 7.72 -0.55
N ARG A 118 12.17 8.29 -1.73
CA ARG A 118 13.22 9.02 -2.44
C ARG A 118 12.75 10.43 -2.76
N THR A 119 13.54 11.41 -2.42
CA THR A 119 13.42 12.87 -2.54
C THR A 119 12.95 13.44 -3.89
N ALA A 120 12.15 12.75 -4.67
CA ALA A 120 11.65 13.21 -5.96
C ALA A 120 10.23 12.69 -6.23
N ARG A 121 9.26 13.52 -5.95
CA ARG A 121 7.91 13.66 -6.52
C ARG A 121 7.47 12.64 -7.58
N LEU A 122 7.30 11.37 -7.24
CA LEU A 122 6.65 10.41 -8.13
C LEU A 122 5.88 9.38 -7.31
N THR A 123 4.63 9.65 -7.05
CA THR A 123 3.67 8.65 -6.59
C THR A 123 3.32 7.76 -7.79
N THR A 124 3.66 6.49 -7.76
CA THR A 124 3.39 5.59 -8.89
C THR A 124 2.75 4.31 -8.42
N VAL A 125 1.50 4.11 -8.78
CA VAL A 125 0.89 2.78 -8.81
C VAL A 125 1.17 2.16 -10.17
N LEU A 126 1.95 1.10 -10.21
CA LEU A 126 2.16 0.33 -11.44
C LEU A 126 1.22 -0.87 -11.45
N VAL A 127 0.20 -0.82 -12.27
CA VAL A 127 -0.64 -2.00 -12.56
C VAL A 127 -0.04 -2.72 -13.75
N LEU A 128 0.63 -3.83 -13.48
CA LEU A 128 1.12 -4.72 -14.53
C LEU A 128 0.05 -5.77 -14.84
N CYS A 129 -0.54 -5.68 -16.02
CA CYS A 129 -1.33 -6.76 -16.60
C CYS A 129 -0.35 -7.74 -17.29
N GLU A 130 0.02 -8.83 -16.63
CA GLU A 130 0.75 -9.89 -17.30
C GLU A 130 -0.19 -10.56 -18.32
N ARG A 131 0.12 -10.44 -19.61
CA ARG A 131 -0.52 -11.29 -20.62
C ARG A 131 -0.16 -12.73 -20.29
N VAL A 132 -1.14 -13.51 -19.86
CA VAL A 132 -1.01 -14.96 -19.88
C VAL A 132 -0.90 -15.36 -21.35
N GLN A 133 0.30 -15.74 -21.79
CA GLN A 133 0.44 -16.51 -23.03
C GLN A 133 -0.32 -17.80 -22.82
N LEU A 134 -1.50 -17.89 -23.42
CA LEU A 134 -2.18 -19.16 -23.61
C LEU A 134 -1.26 -19.98 -24.54
N HIS A 135 -0.47 -20.87 -23.97
CA HIS A 135 0.07 -21.96 -24.76
C HIS A 135 -1.13 -22.71 -25.32
N SER A 136 -1.33 -22.57 -26.61
CA SER A 136 -2.26 -23.38 -27.38
C SER A 136 -1.97 -24.84 -27.04
N LEU A 137 -2.94 -25.52 -26.47
CA LEU A 137 -2.93 -26.96 -26.36
C LEU A 137 -3.28 -27.49 -27.76
N ASP A 138 -2.34 -27.43 -28.66
CA ASP A 138 -2.38 -28.22 -29.89
C ASP A 138 -2.13 -29.67 -29.49
N GLY A 139 -3.22 -30.33 -29.13
CA GLY A 139 -3.25 -31.79 -29.03
C GLY A 139 -3.00 -32.40 -30.40
N PRO A 140 -2.39 -33.59 -30.46
CA PRO A 140 -2.12 -34.25 -31.74
C PRO A 140 -3.41 -34.50 -32.50
N ARG A 141 -3.52 -33.97 -33.70
CA ARG A 141 -4.55 -34.35 -34.65
C ARG A 141 -4.27 -35.77 -35.10
N LEU A 142 -5.20 -36.67 -34.82
CA LEU A 142 -5.27 -38.01 -35.43
C LEU A 142 -5.70 -37.88 -36.88
#